data_e47f1060639012af13ed0752f12c099c
#
_entry.id   e47f1060639012af13ed0752f12c099c
#
_cell.length_a   1.000
_cell.length_b   1.000
_cell.length_c   1.000
_cell.angle_alpha   90.00
_cell.angle_beta   90.00
_cell.angle_gamma   90.00
#
_symmetry.space_group_name_H-M   'P 1'
#
loop_
_entity.id
_entity.type
_entity.pdbx_description
1 polymer ?
#
loop_
_entity_poly.entity_id
_entity_poly.type
_entity_poly.pdbx_seq_one_letter_code
_entity_poly.pdbx_strand_id
1 'polypeptide(L)'
;MNKGKRRLDGLIIKVPESPPISTSIAKIFRQYNAVDYKGPDESMTVSNYFKALSYAYSIPDYLNDPAAVNQITLTLVSHRFPRKLIHYLQVKFPSTSSEILEKVSNGIYYMYNNMIPVQLIVLTQLDPSEYLWLSCLSKHITKDTPLQNLRQAYEPHQNNPLYQTIMDAIIRSNLSEEGESLMCDALYELFADQLTQNRNAGRSEGLAEGRIKGRSEGENRISNLILKLISDNRSSDIERIAADPVYRQTLINEYHL
;
A
#
# COMPACT_ATOMS: atom_id res chain seq x y z
N MET A 1 8.09 -4.60 26.30
CA MET A 1 8.33 -3.96 25.00
C MET A 1 7.37 -4.58 23.97
N ASN A 2 6.36 -3.85 23.57
CA ASN A 2 5.35 -4.33 22.63
C ASN A 2 5.97 -4.41 21.23
N LYS A 3 6.20 -5.61 20.70
CA LYS A 3 6.59 -5.83 19.31
C LYS A 3 5.37 -5.51 18.43
N GLY A 4 5.12 -4.23 18.16
CA GLY A 4 4.16 -3.82 17.15
C GLY A 4 4.53 -4.53 15.84
N LYS A 5 3.61 -5.29 15.27
CA LYS A 5 3.76 -5.88 13.93
C LYS A 5 4.12 -4.74 12.98
N ARG A 6 5.38 -4.69 12.52
CA ARG A 6 5.80 -3.76 11.48
C ARG A 6 5.03 -4.15 10.22
N ARG A 7 4.09 -3.31 9.83
CA ARG A 7 3.37 -3.47 8.56
C ARG A 7 4.35 -3.08 7.45
N LEU A 8 4.64 -4.00 6.56
CA LEU A 8 5.40 -3.72 5.35
C LEU A 8 4.41 -3.09 4.37
N ASP A 9 4.57 -1.80 4.07
CA ASP A 9 3.78 -1.12 3.03
C ASP A 9 4.45 -1.32 1.65
N GLY A 10 5.15 -2.42 1.47
CA GLY A 10 5.93 -2.75 0.28
C GLY A 10 5.57 -4.11 -0.31
N LEU A 11 5.65 -4.20 -1.63
CA LEU A 11 5.49 -5.43 -2.40
C LEU A 11 6.86 -6.05 -2.64
N ILE A 12 6.98 -7.37 -2.50
CA ILE A 12 8.16 -8.12 -2.94
C ILE A 12 7.78 -8.89 -4.19
N ILE A 13 8.45 -8.56 -5.31
CA ILE A 13 8.28 -9.28 -6.59
C ILE A 13 9.41 -10.28 -6.72
N LYS A 14 9.09 -11.57 -6.73
CA LYS A 14 10.06 -12.62 -7.02
C LYS A 14 10.09 -12.88 -8.53
N VAL A 15 11.27 -12.69 -9.15
CA VAL A 15 11.48 -12.94 -10.57
C VAL A 15 12.12 -14.32 -10.75
N PRO A 16 11.57 -15.21 -11.57
CA PRO A 16 12.21 -16.47 -11.92
C PRO A 16 13.50 -16.24 -12.71
N GLU A 17 14.42 -17.21 -12.70
CA GLU A 17 15.79 -17.08 -13.22
C GLU A 17 15.92 -16.88 -14.75
N SER A 18 14.84 -16.83 -15.54
CA SER A 18 14.90 -16.60 -17.00
C SER A 18 13.55 -16.25 -17.62
N PRO A 19 13.52 -15.52 -18.73
CA PRO A 19 14.53 -14.72 -19.41
C PRO A 19 14.67 -13.30 -18.84
N PRO A 20 15.78 -12.57 -19.13
CA PRO A 20 15.92 -11.19 -18.66
C PRO A 20 14.80 -10.33 -19.23
N ILE A 21 14.13 -9.60 -18.34
CA ILE A 21 13.07 -8.66 -18.72
C ILE A 21 13.73 -7.46 -19.39
N SER A 22 13.35 -7.16 -20.64
CA SER A 22 14.01 -6.14 -21.46
C SER A 22 13.56 -4.70 -21.20
N THR A 23 12.50 -4.50 -20.39
CA THR A 23 11.99 -3.15 -20.12
C THR A 23 12.91 -2.38 -19.16
N SER A 24 13.05 -1.06 -19.36
CA SER A 24 13.90 -0.21 -18.50
C SER A 24 13.58 -0.31 -17.01
N ILE A 25 12.31 -0.54 -16.64
CA ILE A 25 11.89 -0.73 -15.24
C ILE A 25 12.44 -2.04 -14.67
N ALA A 26 12.37 -3.13 -15.42
CA ALA A 26 12.71 -4.45 -14.88
C ALA A 26 14.16 -4.87 -15.14
N LYS A 27 14.92 -4.11 -15.94
CA LYS A 27 16.32 -4.42 -16.28
C LYS A 27 17.22 -4.48 -15.04
N ILE A 28 16.92 -3.72 -13.98
CA ILE A 28 17.66 -3.72 -12.72
C ILE A 28 17.25 -4.87 -11.79
N PHE A 29 16.11 -5.52 -12.04
CA PHE A 29 15.54 -6.51 -11.16
C PHE A 29 16.48 -7.70 -10.95
N ARG A 30 16.50 -8.16 -9.70
CA ARG A 30 17.13 -9.39 -9.27
C ARG A 30 16.07 -10.37 -8.79
N GLN A 31 16.45 -11.42 -8.10
CA GLN A 31 15.52 -12.45 -7.65
C GLN A 31 14.43 -11.89 -6.73
N TYR A 32 14.77 -10.95 -5.84
CA TYR A 32 13.83 -10.31 -4.89
C TYR A 32 13.82 -8.80 -5.11
N ASN A 33 12.67 -8.27 -5.45
CA ASN A 33 12.53 -6.86 -5.78
C ASN A 33 11.51 -6.21 -4.83
N ALA A 34 12.01 -5.50 -3.82
CA ALA A 34 11.18 -4.72 -2.92
C ALA A 34 10.69 -3.46 -3.65
N VAL A 35 9.40 -3.15 -3.50
CA VAL A 35 8.78 -1.97 -4.11
C VAL A 35 8.10 -1.15 -3.03
N ASP A 36 8.45 0.13 -2.90
CA ASP A 36 7.75 1.11 -2.05
C ASP A 36 7.10 2.16 -2.95
N TYR A 37 5.77 2.29 -2.86
CA TYR A 37 4.98 3.24 -3.65
C TYR A 37 4.55 4.41 -2.79
N LYS A 38 4.74 5.62 -3.31
CA LYS A 38 4.23 6.87 -2.74
C LYS A 38 3.30 7.54 -3.74
N GLY A 39 2.03 7.59 -3.37
CA GLY A 39 0.96 8.15 -4.18
C GLY A 39 1.06 9.66 -4.38
N PRO A 40 0.08 10.23 -5.09
CA PRO A 40 0.07 11.66 -5.43
C PRO A 40 0.11 12.62 -4.24
N ASP A 41 -0.47 12.22 -3.11
CA ASP A 41 -0.56 13.03 -1.88
C ASP A 41 0.60 12.77 -0.92
N GLU A 42 1.46 11.80 -1.25
CA GLU A 42 2.62 11.45 -0.47
C GLU A 42 3.92 11.93 -1.13
N SER A 43 4.94 12.16 -0.33
CA SER A 43 6.26 12.53 -0.82
C SER A 43 7.27 11.45 -0.50
N MET A 44 8.16 11.13 -1.45
CA MET A 44 9.34 10.32 -1.18
C MET A 44 10.35 11.18 -0.40
N THR A 45 10.24 11.16 0.93
CA THR A 45 11.12 11.89 1.84
C THR A 45 12.40 11.11 2.14
N VAL A 46 13.38 11.78 2.75
CA VAL A 46 14.60 11.12 3.28
C VAL A 46 14.24 10.00 4.27
N SER A 47 13.26 10.23 5.15
CA SER A 47 12.80 9.23 6.11
C SER A 47 12.18 8.02 5.41
N ASN A 48 11.33 8.24 4.39
CA ASN A 48 10.70 7.16 3.62
C ASN A 48 11.75 6.33 2.86
N TYR A 49 12.77 6.99 2.30
CA TYR A 49 13.89 6.32 1.65
C TYR A 49 14.62 5.37 2.58
N PHE A 50 15.04 5.83 3.76
CA PHE A 50 15.72 4.98 4.73
C PHE A 50 14.81 3.90 5.32
N LYS A 51 13.52 4.17 5.48
CA LYS A 51 12.52 3.16 5.86
C LYS A 51 12.43 2.06 4.81
N ALA A 52 12.32 2.41 3.53
CA ALA A 52 12.28 1.45 2.42
C ALA A 52 13.56 0.61 2.33
N LEU A 53 14.74 1.24 2.48
CA LEU A 53 16.01 0.53 2.55
C LEU A 53 16.06 -0.46 3.72
N SER A 54 15.60 -0.06 4.91
CA SER A 54 15.58 -0.94 6.08
C SER A 54 14.71 -2.19 5.85
N TYR A 55 13.62 -2.06 5.11
CA TYR A 55 12.77 -3.18 4.72
C TYR A 55 13.48 -4.09 3.72
N ALA A 56 14.10 -3.52 2.69
CA ALA A 56 14.83 -4.30 1.71
C ALA A 56 15.99 -5.08 2.37
N TYR A 57 16.74 -4.46 3.27
CA TYR A 57 17.81 -5.11 4.04
C TYR A 57 17.30 -6.14 5.06
N SER A 58 16.03 -6.16 5.43
CA SER A 58 15.46 -7.20 6.31
C SER A 58 15.04 -8.48 5.55
N ILE A 59 15.01 -8.45 4.22
CA ILE A 59 14.62 -9.62 3.40
C ILE A 59 15.52 -10.83 3.65
N PRO A 60 16.86 -10.73 3.71
CA PRO A 60 17.74 -11.86 3.99
C PRO A 60 17.43 -12.56 5.32
N ASP A 61 17.15 -11.77 6.36
CA ASP A 61 16.76 -12.29 7.68
C ASP A 61 15.41 -13.03 7.60
N TYR A 62 14.43 -12.47 6.90
CA TYR A 62 13.14 -13.09 6.67
C TYR A 62 13.23 -14.42 5.90
N LEU A 63 14.17 -14.51 4.95
CA LEU A 63 14.44 -15.72 4.16
C LEU A 63 15.34 -16.74 4.87
N ASN A 64 15.92 -16.38 6.02
CA ASN A 64 17.00 -17.12 6.68
C ASN A 64 18.20 -17.41 5.74
N ASP A 65 18.49 -16.50 4.82
CA ASP A 65 19.58 -16.59 3.84
C ASP A 65 20.34 -15.25 3.76
N PRO A 66 21.45 -15.09 4.49
CA PRO A 66 22.27 -13.88 4.42
C PRO A 66 22.82 -13.58 3.03
N ALA A 67 23.04 -14.59 2.18
CA ALA A 67 23.56 -14.41 0.83
C ALA A 67 22.52 -13.77 -0.10
N ALA A 68 21.24 -13.82 0.26
CA ALA A 68 20.15 -13.21 -0.50
C ALA A 68 20.31 -11.69 -0.69
N VAL A 69 21.13 -11.00 0.12
CA VAL A 69 21.40 -9.56 -0.05
C VAL A 69 21.87 -9.20 -1.46
N ASN A 70 22.65 -10.08 -2.08
CA ASN A 70 23.13 -9.87 -3.45
C ASN A 70 22.05 -10.10 -4.53
N GLN A 71 20.90 -10.61 -4.13
CA GLN A 71 19.77 -10.94 -5.01
C GLN A 71 18.61 -9.96 -4.84
N ILE A 72 18.83 -8.88 -4.12
CA ILE A 72 17.78 -7.89 -3.80
C ILE A 72 17.98 -6.63 -4.64
N THR A 73 16.86 -6.03 -5.07
CA THR A 73 16.76 -4.65 -5.54
C THR A 73 15.66 -3.92 -4.80
N LEU A 74 15.76 -2.60 -4.71
CA LEU A 74 14.71 -1.74 -4.18
C LEU A 74 14.19 -0.84 -5.30
N THR A 75 12.90 -0.83 -5.53
CA THR A 75 12.21 0.12 -6.41
C THR A 75 11.40 1.09 -5.59
N LEU A 76 11.69 2.37 -5.74
CA LEU A 76 10.96 3.48 -5.16
C LEU A 76 10.07 4.09 -6.25
N VAL A 77 8.76 4.05 -6.06
CA VAL A 77 7.82 4.71 -6.97
C VAL A 77 7.33 5.99 -6.33
N SER A 78 7.54 7.11 -6.99
CA SER A 78 7.17 8.44 -6.51
C SER A 78 6.35 9.19 -7.56
N HIS A 79 5.31 9.88 -7.12
CA HIS A 79 4.50 10.69 -8.02
C HIS A 79 5.34 11.79 -8.69
N ARG A 80 6.14 12.53 -7.90
CA ARG A 80 7.01 13.62 -8.39
C ARG A 80 8.47 13.33 -8.08
N PHE A 81 9.37 13.94 -8.85
CA PHE A 81 10.82 13.84 -8.60
C PHE A 81 11.19 14.35 -7.21
N PRO A 82 11.81 13.52 -6.35
CA PRO A 82 12.05 13.85 -4.94
C PRO A 82 13.32 14.71 -4.76
N ARG A 83 13.28 15.95 -5.18
CA ARG A 83 14.44 16.88 -5.20
C ARG A 83 15.15 16.98 -3.85
N LYS A 84 14.40 17.05 -2.73
CA LYS A 84 14.98 17.17 -1.39
C LYS A 84 15.74 15.90 -0.98
N LEU A 85 15.23 14.72 -1.34
CA LEU A 85 15.92 13.45 -1.10
C LEU A 85 17.22 13.38 -1.91
N ILE A 86 17.15 13.65 -3.22
CA ILE A 86 18.33 13.56 -4.09
C ILE A 86 19.40 14.55 -3.64
N HIS A 87 19.03 15.79 -3.33
CA HIS A 87 19.98 16.78 -2.78
C HIS A 87 20.62 16.31 -1.48
N TYR A 88 19.81 15.75 -0.56
CA TYR A 88 20.34 15.20 0.70
C TYR A 88 21.35 14.09 0.44
N LEU A 89 21.05 13.15 -0.45
CA LEU A 89 21.96 12.06 -0.78
C LEU A 89 23.27 12.57 -1.41
N GLN A 90 23.21 13.56 -2.31
CA GLN A 90 24.36 14.19 -2.93
C GLN A 90 25.29 14.85 -1.90
N VAL A 91 24.72 15.53 -0.90
CA VAL A 91 25.50 16.24 0.13
C VAL A 91 26.07 15.30 1.18
N LYS A 92 25.31 14.29 1.59
CA LYS A 92 25.69 13.42 2.71
C LYS A 92 26.49 12.18 2.29
N PHE A 93 26.32 11.76 1.05
CA PHE A 93 26.98 10.56 0.49
C PHE A 93 27.62 10.90 -0.86
N PRO A 94 28.58 11.83 -0.90
CA PRO A 94 29.27 12.17 -2.14
C PRO A 94 29.99 10.92 -2.64
N SER A 95 29.51 10.37 -3.75
CA SER A 95 30.21 9.26 -4.41
C SER A 95 31.44 9.78 -5.13
N THR A 96 32.51 9.00 -5.11
CA THR A 96 33.78 9.29 -5.81
C THR A 96 33.67 9.21 -7.32
N SER A 97 32.57 8.73 -7.87
CA SER A 97 32.29 8.60 -9.31
C SER A 97 30.93 9.19 -9.65
N SER A 98 31.03 10.24 -10.36
CA SER A 98 30.18 11.12 -11.11
C SER A 98 28.68 11.21 -10.85
N GLU A 99 27.84 10.32 -10.56
CA GLU A 99 26.40 10.61 -10.35
C GLU A 99 25.75 9.58 -9.40
N ILE A 100 25.18 10.07 -8.30
CA ILE A 100 24.38 9.26 -7.39
C ILE A 100 23.15 8.68 -8.12
N LEU A 101 22.70 9.35 -9.17
CA LEU A 101 21.49 9.08 -9.91
C LEU A 101 21.77 9.02 -11.41
N GLU A 102 21.75 7.83 -11.98
CA GLU A 102 21.84 7.60 -13.42
C GLU A 102 20.45 7.65 -14.04
N LYS A 103 20.22 8.55 -15.00
CA LYS A 103 18.98 8.58 -15.77
C LYS A 103 19.01 7.52 -16.87
N VAL A 104 18.17 6.50 -16.77
CA VAL A 104 18.10 5.37 -17.72
C VAL A 104 17.11 5.67 -18.85
N SER A 105 15.95 6.22 -18.50
CA SER A 105 14.93 6.69 -19.45
C SER A 105 14.07 7.78 -18.81
N ASN A 106 13.07 8.27 -19.51
CA ASN A 106 12.16 9.24 -18.93
C ASN A 106 11.45 8.67 -17.71
N GLY A 107 11.61 9.34 -16.57
CA GLY A 107 11.00 8.92 -15.29
C GLY A 107 11.67 7.73 -14.61
N ILE A 108 12.74 7.15 -15.17
CA ILE A 108 13.42 5.98 -14.60
C ILE A 108 14.87 6.29 -14.33
N TYR A 109 15.28 6.10 -13.08
CA TYR A 109 16.61 6.43 -12.57
C TYR A 109 17.16 5.26 -11.75
N TYR A 110 18.47 4.99 -11.86
CA TYR A 110 19.16 4.00 -11.05
C TYR A 110 20.13 4.65 -10.08
N MET A 111 20.30 4.05 -8.91
CA MET A 111 21.22 4.45 -7.85
C MET A 111 22.02 3.24 -7.40
N TYR A 112 23.35 3.31 -7.50
CA TYR A 112 24.29 2.21 -7.16
C TYR A 112 25.14 2.51 -5.91
N ASN A 113 24.87 3.60 -5.23
CA ASN A 113 25.62 4.02 -4.03
C ASN A 113 25.23 3.26 -2.74
N ASN A 114 24.39 2.23 -2.85
CA ASN A 114 23.99 1.34 -1.75
C ASN A 114 24.55 -0.07 -1.98
N MET A 115 24.52 -0.91 -0.94
CA MET A 115 24.86 -2.34 -1.07
C MET A 115 23.93 -3.06 -2.05
N ILE A 116 22.67 -2.64 -2.13
CA ILE A 116 21.70 -3.13 -3.11
C ILE A 116 21.41 -2.04 -4.14
N PRO A 117 21.19 -2.37 -5.41
CA PRO A 117 20.76 -1.42 -6.42
C PRO A 117 19.38 -0.86 -6.09
N VAL A 118 19.22 0.44 -6.29
CA VAL A 118 17.94 1.13 -6.07
C VAL A 118 17.46 1.75 -7.37
N GLN A 119 16.21 1.53 -7.71
CA GLN A 119 15.52 2.18 -8.82
C GLN A 119 14.57 3.23 -8.28
N LEU A 120 14.55 4.41 -8.90
CA LEU A 120 13.54 5.43 -8.69
C LEU A 120 12.70 5.58 -9.95
N ILE A 121 11.38 5.39 -9.80
CA ILE A 121 10.39 5.63 -10.85
C ILE A 121 9.62 6.88 -10.49
N VAL A 122 9.58 7.85 -11.39
CA VAL A 122 8.84 9.11 -11.26
C VAL A 122 7.65 9.10 -12.21
N LEU A 123 6.46 8.85 -11.68
CA LEU A 123 5.25 8.60 -12.48
C LEU A 123 4.92 9.74 -13.45
N THR A 124 5.06 11.00 -13.02
CA THR A 124 4.77 12.17 -13.86
C THR A 124 5.76 12.39 -15.00
N GLN A 125 6.84 11.63 -15.05
CA GLN A 125 7.87 11.72 -16.09
C GLN A 125 7.89 10.49 -17.01
N LEU A 126 7.11 9.45 -16.70
CA LEU A 126 7.02 8.26 -17.54
C LEU A 126 6.39 8.61 -18.90
N ASP A 127 6.85 7.92 -19.94
CA ASP A 127 6.21 7.97 -21.24
C ASP A 127 4.92 7.11 -21.21
N PRO A 128 3.73 7.71 -21.39
CA PRO A 128 2.48 6.95 -21.38
C PRO A 128 2.38 5.91 -22.49
N SER A 129 3.11 6.07 -23.61
CA SER A 129 3.10 5.10 -24.70
C SER A 129 3.81 3.80 -24.34
N GLU A 130 4.83 3.86 -23.46
CA GLU A 130 5.60 2.71 -23.00
C GLU A 130 5.08 2.17 -21.66
N TYR A 131 4.63 3.07 -20.76
CA TYR A 131 4.23 2.74 -19.38
C TYR A 131 2.82 3.20 -19.05
N LEU A 132 1.84 2.91 -19.91
CA LEU A 132 0.46 3.38 -19.81
C LEU A 132 -0.13 3.17 -18.40
N TRP A 133 -0.08 1.97 -17.86
CA TRP A 133 -0.69 1.61 -16.58
C TRP A 133 -0.06 2.36 -15.40
N LEU A 134 1.27 2.47 -15.39
CA LEU A 134 2.00 3.18 -14.33
C LEU A 134 1.80 4.69 -14.43
N SER A 135 1.80 5.25 -15.64
CA SER A 135 1.56 6.69 -15.83
C SER A 135 0.15 7.09 -15.38
N CYS A 136 -0.83 6.20 -15.51
CA CYS A 136 -2.20 6.41 -15.05
C CYS A 136 -2.37 6.38 -13.52
N LEU A 137 -1.37 5.91 -12.75
CA LEU A 137 -1.35 6.05 -11.29
C LEU A 137 -1.02 7.48 -10.83
N SER A 138 -0.73 8.40 -11.74
CA SER A 138 -0.57 9.83 -11.45
C SER A 138 -1.92 10.56 -11.52
N LYS A 139 -2.15 11.58 -10.67
CA LYS A 139 -3.40 12.40 -10.66
C LYS A 139 -3.68 13.20 -11.96
N HIS A 140 -2.94 13.00 -13.02
CA HIS A 140 -3.02 13.81 -14.23
C HIS A 140 -3.42 13.02 -15.48
N ILE A 141 -4.39 12.12 -15.35
CA ILE A 141 -5.03 11.57 -16.55
C ILE A 141 -5.93 12.67 -17.13
N THR A 142 -5.50 13.29 -18.24
CA THR A 142 -6.36 14.25 -18.99
C THR A 142 -7.38 13.49 -19.82
N LYS A 143 -8.56 14.12 -20.04
CA LYS A 143 -9.76 13.49 -20.62
C LYS A 143 -9.58 12.77 -21.95
N ASP A 144 -8.62 13.14 -22.78
CA ASP A 144 -8.78 12.84 -24.20
C ASP A 144 -8.02 11.60 -24.69
N THR A 145 -6.76 11.43 -24.46
CA THR A 145 -5.98 10.33 -25.05
C THR A 145 -5.60 9.22 -24.06
N PRO A 146 -5.09 9.52 -22.85
CA PRO A 146 -4.70 8.46 -21.92
C PRO A 146 -5.87 7.61 -21.46
N LEU A 147 -7.07 8.19 -21.32
CA LEU A 147 -8.26 7.47 -20.86
C LEU A 147 -8.78 6.50 -21.93
N GLN A 148 -8.79 6.91 -23.20
CA GLN A 148 -9.19 6.03 -24.31
C GLN A 148 -8.19 4.89 -24.49
N ASN A 149 -6.90 5.16 -24.41
CA ASN A 149 -5.85 4.13 -24.48
C ASN A 149 -5.94 3.15 -23.31
N LEU A 150 -6.23 3.66 -22.10
CA LEU A 150 -6.43 2.82 -20.92
C LEU A 150 -7.65 1.91 -21.08
N ARG A 151 -8.76 2.44 -21.62
CA ARG A 151 -9.95 1.65 -21.92
C ARG A 151 -9.66 0.52 -22.90
N GLN A 152 -9.05 0.86 -24.03
CA GLN A 152 -8.70 -0.14 -25.07
C GLN A 152 -7.74 -1.21 -24.53
N ALA A 153 -6.79 -0.83 -23.66
CA ALA A 153 -5.86 -1.76 -23.03
C ALA A 153 -6.54 -2.63 -21.96
N TYR A 154 -7.58 -2.14 -21.30
CA TYR A 154 -8.29 -2.86 -20.25
C TYR A 154 -9.38 -3.80 -20.77
N GLU A 155 -10.13 -3.43 -21.80
CA GLU A 155 -11.26 -4.21 -22.34
C GLU A 155 -10.95 -5.72 -22.55
N PRO A 156 -9.82 -6.12 -23.14
CA PRO A 156 -9.50 -7.54 -23.31
C PRO A 156 -9.23 -8.29 -22.00
N HIS A 157 -8.97 -7.56 -20.92
CA HIS A 157 -8.48 -8.10 -19.63
C HIS A 157 -9.45 -7.88 -18.47
N GLN A 158 -10.66 -7.37 -18.70
CA GLN A 158 -11.63 -7.01 -17.64
C GLN A 158 -11.99 -8.17 -16.69
N ASN A 159 -11.88 -9.41 -17.13
CA ASN A 159 -12.12 -10.59 -16.30
C ASN A 159 -10.86 -11.13 -15.60
N ASN A 160 -9.72 -10.47 -15.74
CA ASN A 160 -8.48 -10.88 -15.10
C ASN A 160 -8.30 -10.13 -13.77
N PRO A 161 -8.24 -10.83 -12.62
CA PRO A 161 -8.15 -10.20 -11.29
C PRO A 161 -6.96 -9.26 -11.12
N LEU A 162 -5.82 -9.53 -11.79
CA LEU A 162 -4.65 -8.66 -11.74
C LEU A 162 -4.95 -7.29 -12.37
N TYR A 163 -5.56 -7.29 -13.56
CA TYR A 163 -5.90 -6.05 -14.25
C TYR A 163 -7.02 -5.29 -13.53
N GLN A 164 -7.97 -5.99 -12.90
CA GLN A 164 -8.97 -5.37 -12.02
C GLN A 164 -8.30 -4.66 -10.85
N THR A 165 -7.36 -5.31 -10.17
CA THR A 165 -6.61 -4.71 -9.04
C THR A 165 -5.84 -3.46 -9.47
N ILE A 166 -5.17 -3.51 -10.64
CA ILE A 166 -4.44 -2.34 -11.18
C ILE A 166 -5.41 -1.20 -11.50
N MET A 167 -6.56 -1.52 -12.11
CA MET A 167 -7.57 -0.53 -12.44
C MET A 167 -8.14 0.13 -11.18
N ASP A 168 -8.41 -0.64 -10.13
CA ASP A 168 -8.86 -0.12 -8.83
C ASP A 168 -7.83 0.85 -8.23
N ALA A 169 -6.53 0.53 -8.33
CA ALA A 169 -5.48 1.40 -7.86
C ALA A 169 -5.42 2.71 -8.67
N ILE A 170 -5.61 2.65 -10.00
CA ILE A 170 -5.68 3.83 -10.87
C ILE A 170 -6.88 4.70 -10.52
N ILE A 171 -8.06 4.10 -10.34
CA ILE A 171 -9.26 4.83 -9.94
C ILE A 171 -9.02 5.54 -8.61
N ARG A 172 -8.54 4.83 -7.58
CA ARG A 172 -8.29 5.41 -6.25
C ARG A 172 -7.27 6.55 -6.28
N SER A 173 -6.20 6.43 -7.07
CA SER A 173 -5.19 7.49 -7.16
C SER A 173 -5.66 8.74 -7.92
N ASN A 174 -6.73 8.63 -8.70
CA ASN A 174 -7.31 9.73 -9.47
C ASN A 174 -8.62 10.29 -8.86
N LEU A 175 -9.21 9.62 -7.86
CA LEU A 175 -10.32 10.16 -7.09
C LEU A 175 -9.76 11.15 -6.06
N SER A 176 -10.12 12.43 -6.17
CA SER A 176 -9.85 13.41 -5.10
C SER A 176 -10.93 13.32 -4.02
N GLU A 177 -10.58 13.62 -2.75
CA GLU A 177 -11.55 13.70 -1.65
C GLU A 177 -12.64 14.75 -1.89
N GLU A 178 -12.40 15.73 -2.77
CA GLU A 178 -13.32 16.83 -3.07
C GLU A 178 -14.32 16.55 -4.22
N GLY A 179 -14.31 15.35 -4.80
CA GLY A 179 -15.40 14.84 -5.65
C GLY A 179 -15.72 15.58 -6.97
N GLU A 180 -15.02 16.64 -7.31
CA GLU A 180 -15.38 17.53 -8.41
C GLU A 180 -14.34 17.60 -9.56
N SER A 181 -13.82 16.48 -9.99
CA SER A 181 -13.05 16.47 -11.24
C SER A 181 -13.92 15.90 -12.36
N LEU A 182 -14.05 16.64 -13.47
CA LEU A 182 -14.65 16.16 -14.73
C LEU A 182 -14.07 14.82 -15.22
N MET A 183 -12.95 14.40 -14.65
CA MET A 183 -12.29 13.11 -14.87
C MET A 183 -12.98 12.00 -14.07
N CYS A 184 -13.56 12.30 -12.88
CA CYS A 184 -14.36 11.34 -12.14
C CYS A 184 -15.53 10.85 -12.98
N ASP A 185 -16.25 11.73 -13.67
CA ASP A 185 -17.41 11.36 -14.46
C ASP A 185 -17.06 10.40 -15.59
N ALA A 186 -15.97 10.64 -16.31
CA ALA A 186 -15.52 9.77 -17.39
C ALA A 186 -14.99 8.41 -16.89
N LEU A 187 -14.28 8.39 -15.74
CA LEU A 187 -13.88 7.14 -15.08
C LEU A 187 -15.10 6.42 -14.51
N TYR A 188 -16.06 7.14 -13.92
CA TYR A 188 -17.30 6.57 -13.42
C TYR A 188 -18.15 5.96 -14.54
N GLU A 189 -18.31 6.63 -15.69
CA GLU A 189 -19.00 6.06 -16.84
C GLU A 189 -18.35 4.79 -17.38
N LEU A 190 -17.00 4.80 -17.46
CA LEU A 190 -16.25 3.66 -17.98
C LEU A 190 -16.23 2.45 -17.04
N PHE A 191 -16.28 2.68 -15.73
CA PHE A 191 -16.06 1.67 -14.71
C PHE A 191 -17.18 1.59 -13.67
N ALA A 192 -18.38 2.12 -13.99
CA ALA A 192 -19.53 2.19 -13.08
C ALA A 192 -19.85 0.84 -12.41
N ASP A 193 -19.83 -0.23 -13.19
CA ASP A 193 -20.13 -1.58 -12.69
C ASP A 193 -19.04 -2.06 -11.71
N GLN A 194 -17.78 -1.82 -12.02
CA GLN A 194 -16.64 -2.22 -11.19
C GLN A 194 -16.56 -1.39 -9.89
N LEU A 195 -16.84 -0.09 -9.99
CA LEU A 195 -16.93 0.79 -8.83
C LEU A 195 -18.07 0.37 -7.89
N THR A 196 -19.19 -0.02 -8.45
CA THR A 196 -20.34 -0.52 -7.69
C THR A 196 -20.03 -1.83 -7.00
N GLN A 197 -19.37 -2.78 -7.69
CA GLN A 197 -18.93 -4.04 -7.11
C GLN A 197 -17.93 -3.82 -5.97
N ASN A 198 -16.93 -2.97 -6.16
CA ASN A 198 -15.91 -2.67 -5.15
C ASN A 198 -16.50 -1.96 -3.93
N ARG A 199 -17.43 -1.02 -4.14
CA ARG A 199 -18.18 -0.37 -3.05
C ARG A 199 -18.97 -1.38 -2.23
N ASN A 200 -19.63 -2.32 -2.89
CA ASN A 200 -20.41 -3.37 -2.24
C ASN A 200 -19.51 -4.37 -1.50
N ALA A 201 -18.38 -4.75 -2.08
CA ALA A 201 -17.39 -5.60 -1.44
C ALA A 201 -16.79 -4.94 -0.18
N GLY A 202 -16.33 -3.69 -0.28
CA GLY A 202 -15.80 -2.93 0.85
C GLY A 202 -16.83 -2.72 1.96
N ARG A 203 -18.12 -2.49 1.59
CA ARG A 203 -19.20 -2.41 2.58
C ARG A 203 -19.44 -3.75 3.29
N SER A 204 -19.38 -4.85 2.55
CA SER A 204 -19.54 -6.20 3.10
C SER A 204 -18.39 -6.56 4.06
N GLU A 205 -17.15 -6.27 3.68
CA GLU A 205 -15.97 -6.46 4.53
C GLU A 205 -16.05 -5.60 5.80
N GLY A 206 -16.35 -4.32 5.66
CA GLY A 206 -16.47 -3.42 6.81
C GLY A 206 -17.58 -3.84 7.78
N LEU A 207 -18.70 -4.37 7.27
CA LEU A 207 -19.76 -4.93 8.11
C LEU A 207 -19.32 -6.23 8.82
N ALA A 208 -18.58 -7.07 8.12
CA ALA A 208 -18.05 -8.33 8.71
C ALA A 208 -17.01 -8.03 9.80
N GLU A 209 -16.05 -7.15 9.52
CA GLU A 209 -15.06 -6.71 10.52
C GLU A 209 -15.71 -6.01 11.72
N GLY A 210 -16.68 -5.13 11.47
CA GLY A 210 -17.43 -4.46 12.53
C GLY A 210 -18.20 -5.43 13.43
N ARG A 211 -18.78 -6.48 12.86
CA ARG A 211 -19.47 -7.54 13.65
C ARG A 211 -18.48 -8.34 14.48
N ILE A 212 -17.34 -8.75 13.93
CA ILE A 212 -16.30 -9.50 14.65
C ILE A 212 -15.76 -8.65 15.79
N LYS A 213 -15.43 -7.39 15.54
CA LYS A 213 -14.91 -6.47 16.54
C LYS A 213 -15.94 -6.19 17.63
N GLY A 214 -17.18 -5.88 17.28
CA GLY A 214 -18.25 -5.62 18.24
C GLY A 214 -18.58 -6.83 19.10
N ARG A 215 -18.52 -8.06 18.54
CA ARG A 215 -18.68 -9.30 19.30
C ARG A 215 -17.55 -9.48 20.30
N SER A 216 -16.31 -9.33 19.87
CA SER A 216 -15.12 -9.47 20.74
C SER A 216 -15.12 -8.43 21.87
N GLU A 217 -15.49 -7.18 21.57
CA GLU A 217 -15.62 -6.14 22.59
C GLU A 217 -16.75 -6.44 23.58
N GLY A 218 -17.88 -6.95 23.10
CA GLY A 218 -19.01 -7.39 23.95
C GLY A 218 -18.64 -8.55 24.86
N GLU A 219 -17.96 -9.56 24.36
CA GLU A 219 -17.46 -10.70 25.13
C GLU A 219 -16.47 -10.26 26.21
N ASN A 220 -15.56 -9.34 25.89
CA ASN A 220 -14.61 -8.77 26.85
C ASN A 220 -15.31 -7.97 27.96
N ARG A 221 -16.32 -7.16 27.63
CA ARG A 221 -17.08 -6.41 28.62
C ARG A 221 -17.80 -7.33 29.60
N ILE A 222 -18.44 -8.39 29.11
CA ILE A 222 -19.12 -9.38 29.96
C ILE A 222 -18.11 -10.10 30.85
N SER A 223 -16.98 -10.52 30.32
CA SER A 223 -15.92 -11.19 31.08
C SER A 223 -15.38 -10.28 32.18
N ASN A 224 -15.12 -9.02 31.90
CA ASN A 224 -14.66 -8.04 32.88
C ASN A 224 -15.73 -7.77 33.97
N LEU A 225 -17.01 -7.70 33.57
CA LEU A 225 -18.11 -7.58 34.54
C LEU A 225 -18.17 -8.75 35.48
N ILE A 226 -18.09 -9.98 34.97
CA ILE A 226 -18.10 -11.20 35.82
C ILE A 226 -16.93 -11.18 36.81
N LEU A 227 -15.71 -10.83 36.36
CA LEU A 227 -14.55 -10.73 37.24
C LEU A 227 -14.77 -9.68 38.36
N LYS A 228 -15.34 -8.52 38.03
CA LYS A 228 -15.67 -7.49 39.01
C LYS A 228 -16.73 -7.94 40.03
N LEU A 229 -17.80 -8.58 39.56
CA LEU A 229 -18.84 -9.12 40.44
C LEU A 229 -18.30 -10.20 41.42
N ILE A 230 -17.36 -11.02 40.96
CA ILE A 230 -16.69 -12.02 41.83
C ILE A 230 -15.84 -11.30 42.89
N SER A 231 -15.06 -10.28 42.49
CA SER A 231 -14.20 -9.51 43.42
C SER A 231 -15.01 -8.81 44.52
N ASP A 232 -16.21 -8.34 44.16
CA ASP A 232 -17.10 -7.62 45.06
C ASP A 232 -18.05 -8.51 45.86
N ASN A 233 -17.85 -9.87 45.84
CA ASN A 233 -18.70 -10.89 46.46
C ASN A 233 -20.18 -10.84 46.02
N ARG A 234 -20.44 -10.37 44.79
CA ARG A 234 -21.77 -10.28 44.17
C ARG A 234 -22.06 -11.44 43.21
N SER A 235 -21.64 -12.65 43.57
CA SER A 235 -21.77 -13.83 42.69
C SER A 235 -23.22 -14.17 42.34
N SER A 236 -24.21 -13.82 43.19
CA SER A 236 -25.63 -13.97 42.88
C SER A 236 -26.11 -13.15 41.68
N ASP A 237 -25.40 -12.03 41.35
CA ASP A 237 -25.74 -11.21 40.22
C ASP A 237 -25.30 -11.83 38.88
N ILE A 238 -24.39 -12.80 38.91
CA ILE A 238 -23.88 -13.47 37.68
C ILE A 238 -25.02 -14.24 36.98
N GLU A 239 -25.85 -14.96 37.70
CA GLU A 239 -27.00 -15.64 37.11
C GLU A 239 -28.01 -14.64 36.53
N ARG A 240 -28.20 -13.52 37.22
CA ARG A 240 -29.14 -12.50 36.79
C ARG A 240 -28.68 -11.75 35.54
N ILE A 241 -27.40 -11.42 35.43
CA ILE A 241 -26.89 -10.77 34.22
C ILE A 241 -26.90 -11.71 32.99
N ALA A 242 -26.87 -13.00 33.20
CA ALA A 242 -27.00 -13.98 32.12
C ALA A 242 -28.45 -14.00 31.56
N ALA A 243 -29.45 -13.90 32.45
CA ALA A 243 -30.86 -13.99 32.11
C ALA A 243 -31.49 -12.62 31.70
N ASP A 244 -31.01 -11.49 32.27
CA ASP A 244 -31.58 -10.14 32.10
C ASP A 244 -30.60 -9.19 31.41
N PRO A 245 -30.77 -8.94 30.09
CA PRO A 245 -29.93 -8.02 29.36
C PRO A 245 -30.00 -6.55 29.85
N VAL A 246 -31.13 -6.11 30.40
CA VAL A 246 -31.29 -4.74 30.88
C VAL A 246 -30.51 -4.57 32.19
N TYR A 247 -30.63 -5.53 33.10
CA TYR A 247 -29.85 -5.54 34.33
C TYR A 247 -28.34 -5.64 34.06
N ARG A 248 -27.95 -6.44 33.09
CA ARG A 248 -26.55 -6.52 32.65
C ARG A 248 -26.04 -5.18 32.17
N GLN A 249 -26.81 -4.44 31.33
CA GLN A 249 -26.40 -3.13 30.84
C GLN A 249 -26.30 -2.10 31.98
N THR A 250 -27.17 -2.19 32.96
CA THR A 250 -27.12 -1.33 34.15
C THR A 250 -25.80 -1.52 34.91
N LEU A 251 -25.40 -2.78 35.11
CA LEU A 251 -24.14 -3.09 35.80
C LEU A 251 -22.91 -2.73 34.98
N ILE A 252 -22.93 -2.91 33.65
CA ILE A 252 -21.85 -2.44 32.76
C ILE A 252 -21.63 -0.93 32.93
N ASN A 253 -22.71 -0.15 33.01
CA ASN A 253 -22.64 1.29 33.25
C ASN A 253 -22.15 1.63 34.66
N GLU A 254 -22.62 0.90 35.68
CA GLU A 254 -22.19 1.08 37.09
C GLU A 254 -20.70 0.84 37.27
N TYR A 255 -20.14 -0.18 36.58
CA TYR A 255 -18.72 -0.53 36.63
C TYR A 255 -17.86 0.20 35.58
N HIS A 256 -18.44 1.09 34.78
CA HIS A 256 -17.76 1.84 33.71
C HIS A 256 -16.96 0.97 32.72
N LEU A 257 -17.58 -0.10 32.23
CA LEU A 257 -16.97 -1.12 31.33
C LEU A 257 -17.33 -0.91 29.86
#